data_0e9150642332aea1356e1005bda461ad
#
_entry.id   0e9150642332aea1356e1005bda461ad
#
_cell.length_a   1.000
_cell.length_b   1.000
_cell.length_c   1.000
_cell.angle_alpha   90.00
_cell.angle_beta   90.00
_cell.angle_gamma   90.00
#
_symmetry.space_group_name_H-M   'P 1'
#
loop_
_entity.id
_entity.type
_entity.pdbx_description
1 polymer ?
#
loop_
_entity_poly.entity_id
_entity_poly.type
_entity_poly.pdbx_seq_one_letter_code
_entity_poly.pdbx_strand_id
1 'polypeptide(L)'
;LELTTEFFESEDVKLAHKLVISHLRFVVHIAKSYAGYGLPLADVIQEGNVGLLKAVKKFDPNKGVRLVSFAVHWIKAEIHEFILKNWRIVKIATTKAQRKLFFNLRSKKKSTGWLTDAEAKKIAKDLDVSLKEVMHMENRLNSSDSPFDLGTDDEDDEKAFSPSQYLEDNSFNPELTVEKGDYDEVNNT
;
A
#
# COMPACT_ATOMS: atom_id res chain seq x y z
N LEU A 1 -2.02 -22.62 24.80
CA LEU A 1 -0.67 -23.19 24.83
C LEU A 1 -0.69 -24.65 24.35
N GLU A 2 -1.56 -25.51 24.90
CA GLU A 2 -1.64 -26.93 24.52
C GLU A 2 -1.83 -27.15 23.02
N LEU A 3 -2.77 -26.46 22.36
CA LEU A 3 -2.99 -26.55 20.91
C LEU A 3 -1.81 -26.09 20.07
N THR A 4 -1.02 -25.15 20.57
CA THR A 4 0.16 -24.64 19.83
C THR A 4 1.34 -25.61 19.94
N THR A 5 1.53 -26.28 21.07
CA THR A 5 2.54 -27.33 21.24
C THR A 5 2.17 -28.58 20.43
N GLU A 6 0.91 -29.00 20.48
CA GLU A 6 0.40 -30.13 19.73
C GLU A 6 0.53 -29.91 18.19
N PHE A 7 0.27 -28.70 17.70
CA PHE A 7 0.49 -28.36 16.29
C PHE A 7 1.98 -28.38 15.92
N PHE A 8 2.84 -27.88 16.80
CA PHE A 8 4.29 -27.84 16.54
C PHE A 8 4.91 -29.23 16.44
N GLU A 9 4.38 -30.19 17.18
CA GLU A 9 4.85 -31.59 17.18
C GLU A 9 4.28 -32.41 16.01
N SER A 10 3.02 -32.15 15.60
CA SER A 10 2.30 -32.97 14.62
C SER A 10 2.24 -32.39 13.20
N GLU A 11 2.45 -31.08 13.05
CA GLU A 11 2.25 -30.31 11.81
C GLU A 11 0.87 -30.54 11.14
N ASP A 12 -0.14 -30.99 11.91
CA ASP A 12 -1.47 -31.32 11.37
C ASP A 12 -2.21 -30.07 10.91
N VAL A 13 -2.64 -30.09 9.65
CA VAL A 13 -3.43 -29.01 9.02
C VAL A 13 -4.73 -28.72 9.78
N LYS A 14 -5.36 -29.75 10.38
CA LYS A 14 -6.60 -29.59 11.17
C LYS A 14 -6.37 -28.78 12.45
N LEU A 15 -5.23 -28.99 13.10
CA LEU A 15 -4.82 -28.21 14.28
C LEU A 15 -4.49 -26.77 13.92
N ALA A 16 -3.79 -26.55 12.79
CA ALA A 16 -3.54 -25.21 12.27
C ALA A 16 -4.85 -24.46 12.00
N HIS A 17 -5.83 -25.12 11.38
CA HIS A 17 -7.14 -24.55 11.09
C HIS A 17 -7.89 -24.17 12.38
N LYS A 18 -7.89 -25.05 13.38
CA LYS A 18 -8.49 -24.80 14.69
C LYS A 18 -7.84 -23.61 15.41
N LEU A 19 -6.50 -23.50 15.33
CA LEU A 19 -5.74 -22.36 15.86
C LEU A 19 -6.12 -21.05 15.17
N VAL A 20 -6.18 -21.05 13.85
CA VAL A 20 -6.55 -19.86 13.06
C VAL A 20 -7.99 -19.41 13.43
N ILE A 21 -8.97 -20.34 13.43
CA ILE A 21 -10.36 -20.03 13.77
C ILE A 21 -10.47 -19.40 15.17
N SER A 22 -9.75 -19.92 16.14
CA SER A 22 -9.80 -19.40 17.52
C SER A 22 -9.27 -17.97 17.65
N HIS A 23 -8.46 -17.48 16.67
CA HIS A 23 -7.83 -16.17 16.70
C HIS A 23 -8.39 -15.18 15.65
N LEU A 24 -9.42 -15.55 14.86
CA LEU A 24 -10.01 -14.65 13.84
C LEU A 24 -10.52 -13.33 14.44
N ARG A 25 -11.11 -13.38 15.63
CA ARG A 25 -11.60 -12.18 16.34
C ARG A 25 -10.46 -11.16 16.58
N PHE A 26 -9.27 -11.66 16.84
CA PHE A 26 -8.08 -10.83 17.05
C PHE A 26 -7.64 -10.17 15.74
N VAL A 27 -7.68 -10.89 14.62
CA VAL A 27 -7.41 -10.33 13.28
C VAL A 27 -8.39 -9.21 12.96
N VAL A 28 -9.69 -9.41 13.19
CA VAL A 28 -10.71 -8.39 12.97
C VAL A 28 -10.43 -7.13 13.80
N HIS A 29 -10.01 -7.28 15.05
CA HIS A 29 -9.65 -6.15 15.90
C HIS A 29 -8.48 -5.33 15.31
N ILE A 30 -7.45 -5.99 14.81
CA ILE A 30 -6.31 -5.32 14.16
C ILE A 30 -6.76 -4.68 12.85
N ALA A 31 -7.50 -5.39 11.99
CA ALA A 31 -7.95 -4.91 10.68
C ALA A 31 -8.80 -3.63 10.80
N LYS A 32 -9.66 -3.52 11.82
CA LYS A 32 -10.46 -2.31 12.09
C LYS A 32 -9.61 -1.06 12.27
N SER A 33 -8.40 -1.16 12.79
CA SER A 33 -7.50 0.00 12.93
C SER A 33 -7.02 0.56 11.60
N TYR A 34 -7.21 -0.19 10.50
CA TYR A 34 -6.85 0.19 9.13
C TYR A 34 -8.05 0.58 8.24
N ALA A 35 -9.28 0.62 8.78
CA ALA A 35 -10.48 0.98 8.03
C ALA A 35 -10.41 2.38 7.36
N GLY A 36 -9.60 3.30 7.90
CA GLY A 36 -9.43 4.67 7.39
C GLY A 36 -8.65 4.78 6.06
N TYR A 37 -8.17 3.69 5.48
CA TYR A 37 -7.44 3.69 4.21
C TYR A 37 -8.33 3.56 2.96
N GLY A 38 -9.67 3.46 3.13
CA GLY A 38 -10.62 3.42 2.02
C GLY A 38 -10.73 2.06 1.31
N LEU A 39 -10.07 1.02 1.82
CA LEU A 39 -10.19 -0.33 1.29
C LEU A 39 -11.34 -1.10 1.96
N PRO A 40 -11.97 -2.08 1.27
CA PRO A 40 -13.00 -2.93 1.85
C PRO A 40 -12.48 -3.65 3.09
N LEU A 41 -13.15 -3.48 4.22
CA LEU A 41 -12.72 -4.08 5.49
C LEU A 41 -12.64 -5.61 5.42
N ALA A 42 -13.52 -6.24 4.64
CA ALA A 42 -13.50 -7.68 4.42
C ALA A 42 -12.16 -8.16 3.84
N ASP A 43 -11.63 -7.44 2.83
CA ASP A 43 -10.38 -7.79 2.18
C ASP A 43 -9.19 -7.60 3.14
N VAL A 44 -9.20 -6.49 3.91
CA VAL A 44 -8.17 -6.25 4.94
C VAL A 44 -8.18 -7.35 6.01
N ILE A 45 -9.36 -7.87 6.39
CA ILE A 45 -9.48 -8.99 7.33
C ILE A 45 -8.89 -10.26 6.70
N GLN A 46 -9.18 -10.56 5.42
CA GLN A 46 -8.66 -11.76 4.77
C GLN A 46 -7.13 -11.73 4.65
N GLU A 47 -6.55 -10.59 4.31
CA GLU A 47 -5.09 -10.45 4.31
C GLU A 47 -4.50 -10.58 5.72
N GLY A 48 -5.20 -10.07 6.72
CA GLY A 48 -4.85 -10.32 8.12
C GLY A 48 -4.89 -11.81 8.48
N ASN A 49 -5.87 -12.57 7.97
CA ASN A 49 -5.96 -14.03 8.16
C ASN A 49 -4.80 -14.76 7.48
N VAL A 50 -4.36 -14.31 6.30
CA VAL A 50 -3.14 -14.82 5.64
C VAL A 50 -1.92 -14.58 6.52
N GLY A 51 -1.80 -13.40 7.12
CA GLY A 51 -0.74 -13.08 8.08
C GLY A 51 -0.76 -13.98 9.30
N LEU A 52 -1.95 -14.23 9.87
CA LEU A 52 -2.11 -15.16 11.00
C LEU A 52 -1.69 -16.59 10.61
N LEU A 53 -2.08 -17.06 9.42
CA LEU A 53 -1.70 -18.39 8.93
C LEU A 53 -0.16 -18.53 8.77
N LYS A 54 0.49 -17.49 8.23
CA LYS A 54 1.96 -17.43 8.14
C LYS A 54 2.62 -17.45 9.53
N ALA A 55 2.02 -16.75 10.49
CA ALA A 55 2.48 -16.75 11.87
C ALA A 55 2.37 -18.14 12.51
N VAL A 56 1.23 -18.82 12.39
CA VAL A 56 1.02 -20.16 12.93
C VAL A 56 2.05 -21.15 12.39
N LYS A 57 2.33 -21.12 11.07
CA LYS A 57 3.33 -22.00 10.44
C LYS A 57 4.78 -21.76 10.91
N LYS A 58 5.10 -20.53 11.36
CA LYS A 58 6.45 -20.15 11.78
C LYS A 58 6.61 -20.02 13.29
N PHE A 59 5.55 -20.29 14.03
CA PHE A 59 5.55 -20.16 15.46
C PHE A 59 6.28 -21.31 16.15
N ASP A 60 7.19 -20.97 17.05
CA ASP A 60 7.92 -21.92 17.89
C ASP A 60 7.51 -21.68 19.35
N PRO A 61 6.78 -22.63 19.98
CA PRO A 61 6.32 -22.48 21.36
C PRO A 61 7.46 -22.49 22.38
N ASN A 62 8.61 -23.06 22.03
CA ASN A 62 9.78 -23.17 22.94
C ASN A 62 10.48 -21.83 23.19
N LYS A 63 10.15 -20.78 22.39
CA LYS A 63 10.73 -19.43 22.56
C LYS A 63 10.09 -18.60 23.67
N GLY A 64 9.16 -19.15 24.44
CA GLY A 64 8.57 -18.50 25.61
C GLY A 64 7.66 -17.29 25.31
N VAL A 65 7.27 -17.07 24.05
CA VAL A 65 6.33 -16.00 23.64
C VAL A 65 4.95 -16.57 23.33
N ARG A 66 3.89 -15.76 23.51
CA ARG A 66 2.54 -16.19 23.12
C ARG A 66 2.34 -16.06 21.63
N LEU A 67 1.61 -16.98 21.01
CA LEU A 67 1.25 -16.94 19.58
C LEU A 67 0.67 -15.58 19.17
N VAL A 68 -0.23 -15.01 19.97
CA VAL A 68 -0.87 -13.71 19.69
C VAL A 68 0.17 -12.60 19.56
N SER A 69 1.15 -12.54 20.47
CA SER A 69 2.21 -11.53 20.46
C SER A 69 3.14 -11.67 19.24
N PHE A 70 3.39 -12.90 18.82
CA PHE A 70 4.15 -13.17 17.60
C PHE A 70 3.34 -12.86 16.33
N ALA A 71 2.07 -13.27 16.29
CA ALA A 71 1.19 -13.13 15.14
C ALA A 71 0.86 -11.67 14.80
N VAL A 72 0.81 -10.75 15.77
CA VAL A 72 0.58 -9.31 15.52
C VAL A 72 1.48 -8.76 14.42
N HIS A 73 2.75 -9.09 14.43
CA HIS A 73 3.73 -8.58 13.47
C HIS A 73 3.46 -9.10 12.06
N TRP A 74 3.11 -10.39 11.94
CA TRP A 74 2.76 -11.02 10.66
C TRP A 74 1.45 -10.47 10.10
N ILE A 75 0.41 -10.36 10.95
CA ILE A 75 -0.90 -9.80 10.57
C ILE A 75 -0.73 -8.36 10.05
N LYS A 76 -0.02 -7.51 10.80
CA LYS A 76 0.24 -6.12 10.40
C LYS A 76 1.07 -6.05 9.12
N ALA A 77 2.05 -6.91 8.93
CA ALA A 77 2.89 -6.92 7.74
C ALA A 77 2.08 -7.21 6.46
N GLU A 78 1.20 -8.23 6.49
CA GLU A 78 0.34 -8.55 5.34
C GLU A 78 -0.68 -7.44 5.07
N ILE A 79 -1.33 -6.90 6.11
CA ILE A 79 -2.26 -5.77 5.96
C ILE A 79 -1.54 -4.55 5.37
N HIS A 80 -0.35 -4.22 5.83
CA HIS A 80 0.44 -3.11 5.29
C HIS A 80 0.80 -3.31 3.82
N GLU A 81 1.25 -4.52 3.45
CA GLU A 81 1.59 -4.83 2.06
C GLU A 81 0.36 -4.74 1.15
N PHE A 82 -0.79 -5.27 1.61
CA PHE A 82 -2.06 -5.18 0.91
C PHE A 82 -2.50 -3.72 0.69
N ILE A 83 -2.46 -2.90 1.73
CA ILE A 83 -2.80 -1.47 1.64
C ILE A 83 -1.90 -0.77 0.64
N LEU A 84 -0.57 -0.92 0.74
CA LEU A 84 0.38 -0.27 -0.17
C LEU A 84 0.21 -0.70 -1.63
N LYS A 85 -0.27 -1.91 -1.86
CA LYS A 85 -0.49 -2.47 -3.19
C LYS A 85 -1.79 -1.98 -3.83
N ASN A 86 -2.85 -1.81 -3.02
CA ASN A 86 -4.22 -1.60 -3.52
C ASN A 86 -4.79 -0.21 -3.22
N TRP A 87 -4.07 0.66 -2.49
CA TRP A 87 -4.57 1.97 -2.09
C TRP A 87 -4.87 2.88 -3.28
N ARG A 88 -4.06 2.80 -4.35
CA ARG A 88 -4.23 3.54 -5.60
C ARG A 88 -3.74 2.73 -6.80
N ILE A 89 -4.17 3.12 -8.00
CA ILE A 89 -3.74 2.51 -9.26
C ILE A 89 -2.21 2.57 -9.38
N VAL A 90 -1.61 3.73 -9.10
CA VAL A 90 -0.15 3.91 -9.09
C VAL A 90 0.40 3.68 -7.70
N LYS A 91 1.43 2.84 -7.57
CA LYS A 91 2.12 2.59 -6.30
C LYS A 91 2.81 3.85 -5.78
N ILE A 92 2.39 4.32 -4.62
CA ILE A 92 2.88 5.58 -4.03
C ILE A 92 4.15 5.36 -3.21
N ALA A 93 4.27 4.24 -2.50
CA ALA A 93 5.36 3.97 -1.56
C ALA A 93 6.15 2.73 -1.98
N THR A 94 7.26 2.92 -2.69
CA THR A 94 8.16 1.87 -3.18
C THR A 94 9.39 1.66 -2.30
N THR A 95 9.93 2.73 -1.70
CA THR A 95 11.10 2.67 -0.82
C THR A 95 10.73 2.47 0.65
N LYS A 96 11.69 2.03 1.48
CA LYS A 96 11.49 1.88 2.94
C LYS A 96 11.08 3.21 3.59
N ALA A 97 11.70 4.31 3.20
CA ALA A 97 11.39 5.65 3.70
C ALA A 97 9.96 6.07 3.35
N GLN A 98 9.54 5.86 2.11
CA GLN A 98 8.18 6.16 1.65
C GLN A 98 7.12 5.31 2.37
N ARG A 99 7.37 4.00 2.57
CA ARG A 99 6.47 3.11 3.34
C ARG A 99 6.32 3.58 4.79
N LYS A 100 7.43 3.98 5.41
CA LYS A 100 7.43 4.51 6.78
C LYS A 100 6.64 5.82 6.88
N LEU A 101 6.82 6.71 5.91
CA LEU A 101 6.07 7.97 5.80
C LEU A 101 4.59 7.73 5.55
N PHE A 102 4.21 6.83 4.65
CA PHE A 102 2.82 6.54 4.30
C PHE A 102 1.96 6.22 5.53
N PHE A 103 2.44 5.36 6.43
CA PHE A 103 1.68 4.99 7.62
C PHE A 103 1.78 5.99 8.78
N ASN A 104 2.84 6.77 8.85
CA ASN A 104 3.09 7.65 9.99
C ASN A 104 2.77 9.12 9.74
N LEU A 105 2.81 9.60 8.48
CA LEU A 105 2.64 11.01 8.16
C LEU A 105 1.28 11.52 8.64
N ARG A 106 0.22 10.79 8.33
CA ARG A 106 -1.16 11.17 8.69
C ARG A 106 -1.38 11.23 10.20
N SER A 107 -0.80 10.32 10.97
CA SER A 107 -0.92 10.30 12.42
C SER A 107 -0.09 11.40 13.11
N LYS A 108 0.99 11.85 12.48
CA LYS A 108 1.89 12.88 13.00
C LYS A 108 1.50 14.31 12.58
N LYS A 109 0.67 14.43 11.55
CA LYS A 109 0.14 15.71 11.06
C LYS A 109 -0.91 16.23 12.03
N LYS A 110 -0.73 17.45 12.53
CA LYS A 110 -1.64 18.10 13.48
C LYS A 110 -2.71 18.96 12.80
N SER A 111 -2.41 19.46 11.61
CA SER A 111 -3.30 20.34 10.85
C SER A 111 -3.95 19.60 9.67
N THR A 112 -5.11 20.08 9.25
CA THR A 112 -5.83 19.54 8.07
C THR A 112 -5.26 20.07 6.74
N GLY A 113 -4.45 21.15 6.78
CA GLY A 113 -3.82 21.78 5.62
C GLY A 113 -2.47 21.14 5.22
N TRP A 114 -1.67 21.86 4.44
CA TRP A 114 -0.30 21.45 4.11
C TRP A 114 0.61 21.50 5.34
N LEU A 115 1.64 20.65 5.35
CA LEU A 115 2.65 20.67 6.41
C LEU A 115 3.42 22.00 6.39
N THR A 116 3.62 22.57 7.56
CA THR A 116 4.57 23.66 7.71
C THR A 116 6.01 23.13 7.67
N ASP A 117 6.96 23.98 7.28
CA ASP A 117 8.39 23.60 7.26
C ASP A 117 8.89 23.07 8.62
N ALA A 118 8.38 23.64 9.72
CA ALA A 118 8.72 23.21 11.07
C ALA A 118 8.20 21.79 11.38
N GLU A 119 6.96 21.49 10.98
CA GLU A 119 6.37 20.14 11.12
C GLU A 119 7.07 19.13 10.25
N ALA A 120 7.36 19.48 8.98
CA ALA A 120 8.07 18.61 8.07
C ALA A 120 9.49 18.25 8.57
N LYS A 121 10.23 19.23 9.10
CA LYS A 121 11.55 19.00 9.73
C LYS A 121 11.46 18.12 10.97
N LYS A 122 10.42 18.30 11.79
CA LYS A 122 10.19 17.45 12.97
C LYS A 122 9.89 16.01 12.57
N ILE A 123 9.00 15.81 11.59
CA ILE A 123 8.65 14.48 11.09
C ILE A 123 9.87 13.81 10.45
N ALA A 124 10.67 14.54 9.66
CA ALA A 124 11.90 14.07 9.05
C ALA A 124 12.87 13.52 10.11
N LYS A 125 13.07 14.28 11.20
CA LYS A 125 13.93 13.89 12.33
C LYS A 125 13.37 12.67 13.08
N ASP A 126 12.07 12.69 13.40
CA ASP A 126 11.41 11.61 14.16
C ASP A 126 11.42 10.26 13.42
N LEU A 127 11.30 10.32 12.09
CA LEU A 127 11.24 9.12 11.25
C LEU A 127 12.58 8.77 10.60
N ASP A 128 13.63 9.55 10.85
CA ASP A 128 14.94 9.36 10.24
C ASP A 128 14.85 9.24 8.70
N VAL A 129 14.26 10.28 8.08
CA VAL A 129 14.08 10.39 6.63
C VAL A 129 14.44 11.81 6.18
N SER A 130 14.75 12.00 4.90
CA SER A 130 15.07 13.33 4.38
C SER A 130 13.83 14.23 4.33
N LEU A 131 14.03 15.54 4.54
CA LEU A 131 12.97 16.54 4.40
C LEU A 131 12.33 16.50 3.01
N LYS A 132 13.14 16.28 1.98
CA LYS A 132 12.69 16.18 0.59
C LYS A 132 11.71 15.01 0.40
N GLU A 133 11.96 13.87 1.03
CA GLU A 133 11.05 12.72 0.98
C GLU A 133 9.73 12.99 1.71
N VAL A 134 9.75 13.73 2.84
CA VAL A 134 8.53 14.12 3.56
C VAL A 134 7.64 14.98 2.68
N MET A 135 8.20 16.05 2.07
CA MET A 135 7.46 16.96 1.19
C MET A 135 6.94 16.24 -0.06
N HIS A 136 7.77 15.39 -0.65
CA HIS A 136 7.38 14.60 -1.83
C HIS A 136 6.24 13.62 -1.50
N MET A 137 6.29 12.99 -0.32
CA MET A 137 5.23 12.06 0.10
C MET A 137 3.93 12.80 0.43
N GLU A 138 4.00 13.98 1.02
CA GLU A 138 2.83 14.83 1.25
C GLU A 138 2.12 15.20 -0.05
N ASN A 139 2.87 15.64 -1.07
CA ASN A 139 2.33 15.92 -2.39
C ASN A 139 1.60 14.71 -2.97
N ARG A 140 2.21 13.52 -2.90
CA ARG A 140 1.60 12.28 -3.39
C ARG A 140 0.33 11.87 -2.65
N LEU A 141 0.28 12.10 -1.33
CA LEU A 141 -0.89 11.76 -0.52
C LEU A 141 -2.07 12.72 -0.75
N ASN A 142 -1.78 13.98 -1.07
CA ASN A 142 -2.79 15.01 -1.31
C ASN A 142 -3.27 15.06 -2.78
N SER A 143 -2.50 14.54 -3.75
CA SER A 143 -2.96 14.43 -5.13
C SER A 143 -4.08 13.38 -5.24
N SER A 144 -5.07 13.63 -6.08
CA SER A 144 -6.12 12.66 -6.45
C SER A 144 -5.82 12.06 -7.83
N ASP A 145 -6.28 10.83 -8.04
CA ASP A 145 -6.29 10.26 -9.38
C ASP A 145 -7.39 10.96 -10.18
N SER A 146 -7.07 11.43 -11.39
CA SER A 146 -8.06 11.99 -12.32
C SER A 146 -8.47 10.92 -13.34
N PRO A 147 -9.75 10.87 -13.75
CA PRO A 147 -10.18 9.97 -14.83
C PRO A 147 -9.46 10.32 -16.13
N PHE A 148 -9.13 9.32 -16.93
CA PHE A 148 -8.50 9.51 -18.23
C PHE A 148 -9.53 10.01 -19.26
N ASP A 149 -10.72 9.43 -19.24
CA ASP A 149 -11.85 9.83 -20.08
C ASP A 149 -12.96 10.46 -19.23
N LEU A 150 -13.69 11.42 -19.80
CA LEU A 150 -14.94 11.92 -19.22
C LEU A 150 -15.98 10.80 -19.28
N GLY A 151 -16.63 10.49 -18.16
CA GLY A 151 -17.79 9.61 -18.14
C GLY A 151 -18.93 10.23 -18.98
N THR A 152 -19.67 9.38 -19.69
CA THR A 152 -20.79 9.79 -20.54
C THR A 152 -21.97 10.38 -19.76
N ASP A 153 -21.96 10.29 -18.43
CA ASP A 153 -23.07 10.72 -17.58
C ASP A 153 -22.94 12.17 -17.05
N ASP A 154 -21.78 12.82 -17.27
CA ASP A 154 -21.53 14.20 -16.81
C ASP A 154 -21.79 15.23 -17.94
N GLU A 155 -22.97 15.19 -18.57
CA GLU A 155 -23.38 16.19 -19.58
C GLU A 155 -23.47 17.63 -19.02
N ASP A 156 -23.50 17.80 -17.70
CA ASP A 156 -23.64 19.12 -17.05
C ASP A 156 -22.29 19.83 -16.75
N ASP A 157 -21.14 19.20 -16.95
CA ASP A 157 -19.83 19.80 -16.66
C ASP A 157 -19.10 20.21 -17.95
N GLU A 158 -19.58 21.28 -18.60
CA GLU A 158 -18.97 21.93 -19.81
C GLU A 158 -17.49 22.32 -19.63
N LYS A 159 -16.86 22.07 -18.45
CA LYS A 159 -15.49 22.46 -18.11
C LYS A 159 -14.56 21.34 -17.65
N ALA A 160 -15.00 20.09 -17.61
CA ALA A 160 -14.14 18.98 -17.20
C ALA A 160 -13.21 18.60 -18.35
N PHE A 161 -11.99 19.13 -18.34
CA PHE A 161 -10.92 18.76 -19.28
C PHE A 161 -10.36 17.39 -18.88
N SER A 162 -10.55 16.37 -19.72
CA SER A 162 -9.94 15.06 -19.49
C SER A 162 -8.58 14.92 -20.18
N PRO A 163 -7.66 14.12 -19.62
CA PRO A 163 -6.36 13.87 -20.23
C PRO A 163 -6.43 13.34 -21.66
N SER A 164 -7.46 12.56 -22.02
CA SER A 164 -7.70 12.04 -23.36
C SER A 164 -7.87 13.14 -24.43
N GLN A 165 -8.27 14.36 -24.05
CA GLN A 165 -8.51 15.46 -24.97
C GLN A 165 -7.24 16.24 -25.36
N TYR A 166 -6.18 16.19 -24.54
CA TYR A 166 -4.96 16.96 -24.78
C TYR A 166 -3.69 16.10 -24.89
N LEU A 167 -3.78 14.80 -24.63
CA LEU A 167 -2.66 13.88 -24.85
C LEU A 167 -2.65 13.47 -26.33
N GLU A 168 -1.62 13.88 -27.06
CA GLU A 168 -1.41 13.49 -28.43
C GLU A 168 -0.71 12.13 -28.51
N ASP A 169 -1.24 11.23 -29.32
CA ASP A 169 -0.56 9.99 -29.71
C ASP A 169 0.21 10.20 -31.02
N ASN A 170 1.52 10.38 -30.89
CA ASN A 170 2.41 10.59 -32.03
C ASN A 170 2.95 9.27 -32.62
N SER A 171 2.50 8.11 -32.17
CA SER A 171 3.00 6.80 -32.62
C SER A 171 2.71 6.51 -34.10
N PHE A 172 1.65 7.10 -34.66
CA PHE A 172 1.26 6.98 -36.05
C PHE A 172 1.48 8.26 -36.88
N ASN A 173 2.26 9.22 -36.37
CA ASN A 173 2.58 10.42 -37.11
C ASN A 173 3.55 10.08 -38.26
N PRO A 174 3.14 10.25 -39.55
CA PRO A 174 3.96 9.87 -40.71
C PRO A 174 5.28 10.63 -40.75
N GLU A 175 5.28 11.90 -40.37
CA GLU A 175 6.45 12.78 -40.35
C GLU A 175 7.52 12.24 -39.41
N LEU A 176 7.16 11.90 -38.16
CA LEU A 176 8.06 11.31 -37.19
C LEU A 176 8.55 9.90 -37.57
N THR A 177 7.75 9.17 -38.35
CA THR A 177 8.12 7.84 -38.84
C THR A 177 9.19 7.95 -39.93
N VAL A 178 9.04 8.92 -40.86
CA VAL A 178 10.05 9.20 -41.91
C VAL A 178 11.34 9.73 -41.29
N GLU A 179 11.27 10.72 -40.38
CA GLU A 179 12.47 11.24 -39.68
C GLU A 179 13.25 10.14 -38.96
N LYS A 180 12.56 9.21 -38.28
CA LYS A 180 13.22 8.07 -37.64
C LYS A 180 13.87 7.13 -38.66
N GLY A 181 13.23 6.87 -39.79
CA GLY A 181 13.75 6.05 -40.87
C GLY A 181 15.04 6.65 -41.45
N ASP A 182 15.01 7.94 -41.77
CA ASP A 182 16.16 8.66 -42.29
C ASP A 182 17.33 8.71 -41.29
N TYR A 183 17.04 8.88 -40.00
CA TYR A 183 18.04 8.87 -38.93
C TYR A 183 18.73 7.52 -38.77
N ASP A 184 17.96 6.44 -38.87
CA ASP A 184 18.47 5.07 -38.78
C ASP A 184 19.31 4.67 -40.00
N GLU A 185 18.94 5.14 -41.21
CA GLU A 185 19.76 4.94 -42.43
C GLU A 185 21.09 5.65 -42.36
N VAL A 186 21.11 6.90 -41.87
CA VAL A 186 22.36 7.70 -41.74
C VAL A 186 23.32 7.11 -40.71
N ASN A 187 22.81 6.51 -39.63
CA ASN A 187 23.69 5.93 -38.59
C ASN A 187 24.15 4.50 -38.90
N ASN A 188 23.58 3.83 -39.88
CA ASN A 188 23.99 2.47 -40.31
C ASN A 188 24.91 2.46 -41.54
N THR A 189 25.30 3.64 -42.03
CA THR A 189 26.25 3.81 -43.13
C THR A 189 27.59 4.31 -42.59
#